data_70532626700deac70f043951f8dba4e0
#
_entry.id   70532626700deac70f043951f8dba4e0
#
_cell.length_a   1.000
_cell.length_b   1.000
_cell.length_c   1.000
_cell.angle_alpha   90.00
_cell.angle_beta   90.00
_cell.angle_gamma   90.00
#
_symmetry.space_group_name_H-M   'P 1'
#
loop_
_entity.id
_entity.type
_entity.pdbx_description
1 polymer ?
#
loop_
_entity_poly.entity_id
_entity_poly.type
_entity_poly.pdbx_seq_one_letter_code
_entity_poly.pdbx_strand_id
1 'polypeptide(L)'
;MQVPTASVVRNPRRLLQRRAQLVLKSAPWRISNNRRQVKQPRPHISRRRLVLSYMLLLIGGSLCTYVAGTYAWIYAEQLKLLHRWKTQSTSALAYDETLTKLSIPRIRLRAVVLEGTSRHSLLMGPGHMAGSAVPGTSGNAVIAGHRDTFFGHIDRLRYGDDIYVLKGGKQFRYVVTGRRVVESNDLSVLRATQDGELTLITCYPMHAIGPAPRRLIVVAKLKAVT
;
A
#
# COMPACT_ATOMS: atom_id res chain seq x y z
N MET A 1 -74.81 69.19 5.27
CA MET A 1 -73.76 69.15 6.27
C MET A 1 -72.70 68.20 5.79
N GLN A 2 -71.70 68.67 5.16
CA GLN A 2 -70.71 67.84 4.49
C GLN A 2 -69.34 68.24 4.99
N VAL A 3 -68.57 67.25 5.36
CA VAL A 3 -67.17 67.37 5.70
C VAL A 3 -66.38 66.86 4.49
N PRO A 4 -65.36 67.52 4.00
CA PRO A 4 -64.41 66.89 3.17
C PRO A 4 -63.08 66.78 3.90
N THR A 5 -62.56 65.61 4.00
CA THR A 5 -61.16 65.32 4.37
C THR A 5 -60.35 64.90 3.15
N ALA A 6 -59.29 65.57 2.89
CA ALA A 6 -58.21 65.01 2.01
C ALA A 6 -56.87 65.32 2.60
N SER A 7 -56.29 64.35 3.23
CA SER A 7 -54.93 64.35 3.71
C SER A 7 -53.98 63.83 2.59
N VAL A 8 -53.16 64.72 2.06
CA VAL A 8 -52.10 64.34 1.11
C VAL A 8 -50.92 63.72 1.89
N VAL A 9 -50.80 62.44 1.78
CA VAL A 9 -49.63 61.68 2.31
C VAL A 9 -48.44 61.94 1.38
N ARG A 10 -47.51 62.78 1.80
CA ARG A 10 -46.21 62.98 1.13
C ARG A 10 -45.34 61.78 1.36
N ASN A 11 -44.98 61.09 0.27
CA ASN A 11 -44.15 59.91 0.26
C ASN A 11 -42.72 60.21 0.76
N PRO A 12 -42.27 59.67 1.89
CA PRO A 12 -40.96 60.01 2.49
C PRO A 12 -39.73 59.56 1.63
N ARG A 13 -39.97 58.65 0.71
CA ARG A 13 -38.87 58.11 -0.14
C ARG A 13 -38.30 59.19 -1.12
N ARG A 14 -39.07 60.16 -1.56
CA ARG A 14 -38.59 61.23 -2.46
C ARG A 14 -37.70 62.24 -1.76
N LEU A 15 -37.84 62.46 -0.47
CA LEU A 15 -37.00 63.37 0.30
C LEU A 15 -35.62 62.80 0.60
N LEU A 16 -35.55 61.48 0.83
CA LEU A 16 -34.28 60.79 1.04
C LEU A 16 -33.43 60.73 -0.24
N GLN A 17 -34.04 60.52 -1.40
CA GLN A 17 -33.33 60.51 -2.68
C GLN A 17 -32.76 61.88 -3.05
N ARG A 18 -33.46 62.99 -2.76
CA ARG A 18 -32.93 64.36 -3.02
C ARG A 18 -31.76 64.72 -2.08
N ARG A 19 -31.79 64.24 -0.80
CA ARG A 19 -30.66 64.46 0.13
C ARG A 19 -29.43 63.66 -0.28
N ALA A 20 -29.61 62.44 -0.75
CA ALA A 20 -28.50 61.61 -1.25
C ALA A 20 -27.82 62.24 -2.49
N GLN A 21 -28.57 62.86 -3.41
CA GLN A 21 -28.00 63.52 -4.60
C GLN A 21 -27.25 64.80 -4.28
N LEU A 22 -27.65 65.54 -3.24
CA LEU A 22 -26.97 66.76 -2.83
C LEU A 22 -25.64 66.48 -2.11
N VAL A 23 -25.57 65.42 -1.33
CA VAL A 23 -24.33 65.00 -0.65
C VAL A 23 -23.27 64.51 -1.62
N LEU A 24 -23.67 63.92 -2.75
CA LEU A 24 -22.74 63.42 -3.77
C LEU A 24 -22.12 64.56 -4.63
N LYS A 25 -22.75 65.73 -4.66
CA LYS A 25 -22.24 66.91 -5.43
C LYS A 25 -21.26 67.78 -4.66
N SER A 26 -21.11 67.60 -3.36
CA SER A 26 -20.26 68.46 -2.51
C SER A 26 -19.00 67.77 -1.96
N ALA A 27 -18.60 66.63 -2.50
CA ALA A 27 -17.37 65.95 -2.10
C ALA A 27 -16.15 66.56 -2.85
N PRO A 28 -15.26 67.30 -2.17
CA PRO A 28 -14.14 67.96 -2.83
C PRO A 28 -12.93 67.06 -3.06
N TRP A 29 -13.06 65.77 -2.90
CA TRP A 29 -11.91 64.88 -3.07
C TRP A 29 -12.02 64.09 -4.36
N ARG A 30 -11.32 64.64 -5.31
CA ARG A 30 -11.02 63.94 -6.55
C ARG A 30 -10.09 62.77 -6.22
N ILE A 31 -10.61 61.53 -6.23
CA ILE A 31 -9.75 60.34 -6.16
C ILE A 31 -8.86 60.39 -7.37
N SER A 32 -7.63 60.83 -7.16
CA SER A 32 -6.58 60.73 -8.16
C SER A 32 -6.33 59.24 -8.41
N ASN A 33 -6.82 58.76 -9.55
CA ASN A 33 -6.66 57.40 -10.01
C ASN A 33 -5.23 57.18 -10.51
N ASN A 34 -4.25 57.67 -9.71
CA ASN A 34 -2.84 57.40 -9.95
C ASN A 34 -2.56 55.95 -9.54
N ARG A 35 -3.12 54.99 -10.27
CA ARG A 35 -2.67 53.62 -10.25
C ARG A 35 -1.24 53.63 -10.78
N ARG A 36 -0.28 53.91 -9.90
CA ARG A 36 1.10 53.51 -10.18
C ARG A 36 1.01 52.03 -10.52
N GLN A 37 1.13 51.73 -11.78
CA GLN A 37 1.36 50.38 -12.26
C GLN A 37 2.61 49.88 -11.51
N VAL A 38 2.40 49.19 -10.39
CA VAL A 38 3.48 48.45 -9.73
C VAL A 38 3.86 47.37 -10.71
N LYS A 39 4.86 47.66 -11.51
CA LYS A 39 5.47 46.75 -12.46
C LYS A 39 6.03 45.63 -11.59
N GLN A 40 5.26 44.52 -11.43
CA GLN A 40 5.74 43.37 -10.70
C GLN A 40 7.03 42.91 -11.36
N PRO A 41 8.13 42.81 -10.63
CA PRO A 41 9.38 42.32 -11.19
C PRO A 41 9.10 40.89 -11.69
N ARG A 42 9.25 40.67 -12.99
CA ARG A 42 9.20 39.34 -13.57
C ARG A 42 10.30 38.53 -12.87
N PRO A 43 9.98 37.37 -12.25
CA PRO A 43 10.99 36.59 -11.57
C PRO A 43 12.05 36.19 -12.60
N HIS A 44 13.21 36.79 -12.53
CA HIS A 44 14.39 36.38 -13.28
C HIS A 44 14.83 35.01 -12.70
N ILE A 45 14.29 33.93 -13.25
CA ILE A 45 14.74 32.58 -12.92
C ILE A 45 16.17 32.48 -13.47
N SER A 46 17.16 32.54 -12.59
CA SER A 46 18.56 32.42 -12.99
C SER A 46 18.77 31.07 -13.70
N ARG A 47 19.53 31.08 -14.80
CA ARG A 47 19.86 29.84 -15.56
C ARG A 47 20.37 28.73 -14.65
N ARG A 48 21.09 29.04 -13.57
CA ARG A 48 21.56 28.08 -12.55
C ARG A 48 20.42 27.37 -11.84
N ARG A 49 19.33 28.08 -11.48
CA ARG A 49 18.15 27.44 -10.83
C ARG A 49 17.42 26.52 -11.79
N LEU A 50 17.31 26.88 -13.05
CA LEU A 50 16.72 26.01 -14.09
C LEU A 50 17.56 24.74 -14.28
N VAL A 51 18.87 24.87 -14.43
CA VAL A 51 19.78 23.73 -14.58
C VAL A 51 19.68 22.80 -13.37
N LEU A 52 19.70 23.35 -12.14
CA LEU A 52 19.57 22.57 -10.92
C LEU A 52 18.22 21.82 -10.86
N SER A 53 17.13 22.49 -11.27
CA SER A 53 15.79 21.88 -11.32
C SER A 53 15.74 20.71 -12.31
N TYR A 54 16.29 20.86 -13.52
CA TYR A 54 16.36 19.77 -14.49
C TYR A 54 17.25 18.63 -14.03
N MET A 55 18.38 18.92 -13.38
CA MET A 55 19.24 17.88 -12.80
C MET A 55 18.52 17.07 -11.73
N LEU A 56 17.78 17.74 -10.82
CA LEU A 56 16.98 17.07 -9.80
C LEU A 56 15.85 16.22 -10.41
N LEU A 57 15.19 16.72 -11.45
CA LEU A 57 14.16 15.97 -12.18
C LEU A 57 14.74 14.72 -12.87
N LEU A 58 15.92 14.83 -13.47
CA LEU A 58 16.59 13.70 -14.11
C LEU A 58 17.01 12.65 -13.08
N ILE A 59 17.60 13.07 -11.95
CA ILE A 59 17.97 12.16 -10.87
C ILE A 59 16.73 11.48 -10.29
N GLY A 60 15.67 12.24 -9.98
CA GLY A 60 14.42 11.69 -9.48
C GLY A 60 13.75 10.74 -10.46
N GLY A 61 13.69 11.10 -11.74
CA GLY A 61 13.14 10.27 -12.80
C GLY A 61 13.92 8.97 -13.00
N SER A 62 15.27 9.01 -12.99
CA SER A 62 16.09 7.81 -13.11
C SER A 62 15.91 6.88 -11.90
N LEU A 63 15.82 7.43 -10.69
CA LEU A 63 15.56 6.65 -9.48
C LEU A 63 14.20 5.96 -9.52
N CYS A 64 13.15 6.68 -9.91
CA CYS A 64 11.81 6.12 -10.08
C CYS A 64 11.79 5.01 -11.13
N THR A 65 12.46 5.20 -12.27
CA THR A 65 12.55 4.18 -13.33
C THR A 65 13.30 2.94 -12.86
N TYR A 66 14.39 3.12 -12.12
CA TYR A 66 15.14 2.01 -11.53
C TYR A 66 14.27 1.19 -10.56
N VAL A 67 13.59 1.86 -9.64
CA VAL A 67 12.69 1.19 -8.67
C VAL A 67 11.55 0.47 -9.38
N ALA A 68 10.87 1.14 -10.31
CA ALA A 68 9.79 0.52 -11.09
C ALA A 68 10.28 -0.69 -11.90
N GLY A 69 11.46 -0.60 -12.51
CA GLY A 69 12.08 -1.69 -13.26
C GLY A 69 12.40 -2.90 -12.38
N THR A 70 12.92 -2.69 -11.17
CA THR A 70 13.19 -3.80 -10.23
C THR A 70 11.92 -4.50 -9.78
N TYR A 71 10.85 -3.76 -9.46
CA TYR A 71 9.56 -4.38 -9.13
C TYR A 71 8.94 -5.13 -10.30
N ALA A 72 8.98 -4.55 -11.51
CA ALA A 72 8.50 -5.21 -12.72
C ALA A 72 9.27 -6.51 -13.01
N TRP A 73 10.58 -6.50 -12.83
CA TRP A 73 11.43 -7.69 -13.00
C TRP A 73 11.08 -8.79 -12.00
N ILE A 74 10.95 -8.47 -10.69
CA ILE A 74 10.54 -9.41 -9.64
C ILE A 74 9.17 -10.02 -9.98
N TYR A 75 8.21 -9.19 -10.40
CA TYR A 75 6.88 -9.65 -10.79
C TYR A 75 6.91 -10.57 -12.01
N ALA A 76 7.70 -10.21 -13.02
CA ALA A 76 7.88 -11.03 -14.23
C ALA A 76 8.50 -12.40 -13.92
N GLU A 77 9.46 -12.44 -12.99
CA GLU A 77 10.10 -13.70 -12.59
C GLU A 77 9.10 -14.62 -11.84
N GLN A 78 8.28 -14.05 -10.95
CA GLN A 78 7.19 -14.80 -10.31
C GLN A 78 6.17 -15.33 -11.33
N LEU A 79 5.82 -14.54 -12.34
CA LEU A 79 4.94 -15.00 -13.40
C LEU A 79 5.55 -16.16 -14.20
N LYS A 80 6.84 -16.12 -14.51
CA LYS A 80 7.55 -17.23 -15.18
C LYS A 80 7.51 -18.50 -14.33
N LEU A 81 7.77 -18.39 -13.03
CA LEU A 81 7.69 -19.53 -12.10
C LEU A 81 6.26 -20.10 -12.05
N LEU A 82 5.24 -19.24 -11.99
CA LEU A 82 3.84 -19.66 -12.04
C LEU A 82 3.45 -20.28 -13.39
N HIS A 83 3.98 -19.78 -14.51
CA HIS A 83 3.76 -20.36 -15.84
C HIS A 83 4.44 -21.73 -15.96
N ARG A 84 5.70 -21.89 -15.55
CA ARG A 84 6.37 -23.18 -15.53
C ARG A 84 5.56 -24.21 -14.75
N TRP A 85 5.05 -23.81 -13.58
CA TRP A 85 4.20 -24.67 -12.76
C TRP A 85 2.91 -25.08 -13.48
N LYS A 86 2.24 -24.15 -14.19
CA LYS A 86 1.01 -24.43 -14.96
C LYS A 86 1.27 -25.36 -16.14
N THR A 87 2.38 -25.19 -16.84
CA THR A 87 2.76 -26.00 -18.02
C THR A 87 3.15 -27.42 -17.61
N GLN A 88 3.82 -27.56 -16.46
CA GLN A 88 4.19 -28.87 -15.90
C GLN A 88 2.98 -29.65 -15.40
N SER A 89 1.95 -28.97 -14.89
CA SER A 89 0.71 -29.63 -14.45
C SER A 89 -0.08 -30.25 -15.61
N THR A 90 0.20 -29.87 -16.86
CA THR A 90 -0.47 -30.40 -18.05
C THR A 90 0.29 -31.59 -18.66
N SER A 91 1.56 -31.77 -18.29
CA SER A 91 2.37 -32.92 -18.73
C SER A 91 2.41 -33.95 -17.60
N ALA A 92 1.58 -34.97 -17.66
CA ALA A 92 1.35 -35.97 -16.62
C ALA A 92 2.58 -36.82 -16.20
N LEU A 93 3.81 -36.47 -16.56
CA LEU A 93 5.01 -37.29 -16.33
C LEU A 93 6.24 -36.58 -15.71
N ALA A 94 6.16 -35.26 -15.43
CA ALA A 94 7.24 -34.56 -14.75
C ALA A 94 6.68 -33.58 -13.74
N TYR A 95 6.04 -34.09 -12.70
CA TYR A 95 5.66 -33.33 -11.54
C TYR A 95 6.95 -32.93 -10.83
N ASP A 96 7.37 -31.68 -10.96
CA ASP A 96 8.52 -31.17 -10.21
C ASP A 96 8.12 -31.08 -8.73
N GLU A 97 8.42 -32.15 -7.99
CA GLU A 97 8.16 -32.25 -6.55
C GLU A 97 8.82 -31.14 -5.74
N THR A 98 9.71 -30.36 -6.37
CA THR A 98 10.50 -29.33 -5.71
C THR A 98 9.72 -28.01 -5.53
N LEU A 99 8.76 -27.70 -6.40
CA LEU A 99 8.05 -26.43 -6.36
C LEU A 99 6.86 -26.45 -5.39
N THR A 100 6.90 -25.52 -4.43
CA THR A 100 5.83 -25.31 -3.46
C THR A 100 5.08 -24.01 -3.80
N LYS A 101 3.75 -24.07 -3.90
CA LYS A 101 2.90 -22.88 -4.13
C LYS A 101 2.08 -22.57 -2.89
N LEU A 102 2.13 -21.33 -2.44
CA LEU A 102 1.33 -20.79 -1.35
C LEU A 102 0.17 -19.97 -1.91
N SER A 103 -1.05 -20.26 -1.44
CA SER A 103 -2.25 -19.49 -1.76
C SER A 103 -3.02 -19.15 -0.50
N ILE A 104 -3.28 -17.86 -0.29
CA ILE A 104 -4.01 -17.33 0.87
C ILE A 104 -5.14 -16.43 0.33
N PRO A 105 -6.36 -16.97 0.15
CA PRO A 105 -7.47 -16.26 -0.49
C PRO A 105 -7.84 -14.95 0.20
N ARG A 106 -7.85 -14.93 1.53
CA ARG A 106 -8.20 -13.76 2.35
C ARG A 106 -7.44 -12.48 1.97
N ILE A 107 -6.17 -12.63 1.63
CA ILE A 107 -5.28 -11.52 1.26
C ILE A 107 -4.91 -11.53 -0.22
N ARG A 108 -5.57 -12.38 -1.02
CA ARG A 108 -5.32 -12.58 -2.45
C ARG A 108 -3.86 -12.89 -2.79
N LEU A 109 -3.15 -13.51 -1.87
CA LEU A 109 -1.76 -13.92 -2.09
C LEU A 109 -1.74 -15.23 -2.89
N ARG A 110 -0.93 -15.25 -3.95
CA ARG A 110 -0.52 -16.45 -4.69
C ARG A 110 0.95 -16.29 -5.04
N ALA A 111 1.80 -17.17 -4.55
CA ALA A 111 3.23 -17.10 -4.78
C ALA A 111 3.85 -18.51 -4.79
N VAL A 112 4.95 -18.64 -5.51
CA VAL A 112 5.84 -19.80 -5.40
C VAL A 112 6.73 -19.58 -4.19
N VAL A 113 6.82 -20.61 -3.33
CA VAL A 113 7.70 -20.62 -2.17
C VAL A 113 9.05 -21.18 -2.61
N LEU A 114 10.12 -20.46 -2.33
CA LEU A 114 11.48 -20.85 -2.64
C LEU A 114 12.10 -21.57 -1.44
N GLU A 115 13.09 -22.44 -1.67
CA GLU A 115 13.84 -23.02 -0.58
C GLU A 115 14.87 -22.03 -0.03
N GLY A 116 14.94 -21.94 1.30
CA GLY A 116 15.83 -21.04 2.03
C GLY A 116 15.27 -19.64 2.25
N THR A 117 15.83 -18.97 3.25
CA THR A 117 15.42 -17.63 3.70
C THR A 117 16.54 -16.59 3.53
N SER A 118 17.41 -16.80 2.52
CA SER A 118 18.44 -15.81 2.19
C SER A 118 17.81 -14.50 1.71
N ARG A 119 18.55 -13.38 1.80
CA ARG A 119 18.08 -12.09 1.24
C ARG A 119 17.63 -12.22 -0.21
N HIS A 120 18.40 -12.95 -1.00
CA HIS A 120 18.10 -13.13 -2.42
C HIS A 120 16.79 -13.93 -2.61
N SER A 121 16.63 -15.05 -1.91
CA SER A 121 15.41 -15.87 -1.98
C SER A 121 14.18 -15.06 -1.58
N LEU A 122 14.26 -14.30 -0.48
CA LEU A 122 13.13 -13.51 0.02
C LEU A 122 12.77 -12.31 -0.87
N LEU A 123 13.69 -11.80 -1.69
CA LEU A 123 13.37 -10.80 -2.72
C LEU A 123 12.54 -11.39 -3.85
N MET A 124 12.79 -12.67 -4.20
CA MET A 124 12.13 -13.35 -5.31
C MET A 124 10.78 -13.96 -4.92
N GLY A 125 10.59 -14.33 -3.65
CA GLY A 125 9.36 -14.97 -3.17
C GLY A 125 9.37 -15.22 -1.67
N PRO A 126 8.27 -15.76 -1.10
CA PRO A 126 8.31 -16.36 0.22
C PRO A 126 9.31 -17.51 0.25
N GLY A 127 10.04 -17.66 1.34
CA GLY A 127 11.07 -18.68 1.50
C GLY A 127 10.72 -19.71 2.57
N HIS A 128 10.81 -20.99 2.24
CA HIS A 128 10.73 -22.09 3.22
C HIS A 128 12.03 -22.16 4.01
N MET A 129 11.92 -22.18 5.32
CA MET A 129 13.09 -22.20 6.20
C MET A 129 13.73 -23.58 6.20
N ALA A 130 14.99 -23.64 5.79
CA ALA A 130 15.77 -24.87 5.83
C ALA A 130 15.80 -25.45 7.28
N GLY A 131 15.61 -26.75 7.39
CA GLY A 131 15.55 -27.45 8.68
C GLY A 131 14.19 -27.39 9.39
N SER A 132 13.19 -26.64 8.88
CA SER A 132 11.80 -26.79 9.30
C SER A 132 11.12 -27.94 8.57
N ALA A 133 9.96 -28.41 9.06
CA ALA A 133 9.21 -29.49 8.43
C ALA A 133 8.80 -29.12 7.00
N VAL A 134 8.73 -30.12 6.14
CA VAL A 134 8.19 -29.94 4.78
C VAL A 134 6.68 -29.69 4.88
N PRO A 135 6.13 -28.67 4.17
CA PRO A 135 4.70 -28.46 4.17
C PRO A 135 3.92 -29.72 3.78
N GLY A 136 2.92 -30.07 4.60
CA GLY A 136 2.11 -31.27 4.42
C GLY A 136 2.54 -32.48 5.23
N THR A 137 3.70 -32.44 5.89
CA THR A 137 4.14 -33.47 6.82
C THR A 137 3.84 -33.10 8.28
N SER A 138 4.04 -34.01 9.21
CA SER A 138 4.06 -33.72 10.65
C SER A 138 5.24 -32.78 10.96
N GLY A 139 5.06 -31.92 11.96
CA GLY A 139 6.03 -30.93 12.33
C GLY A 139 5.59 -29.50 11.93
N ASN A 140 6.44 -28.51 12.22
CA ASN A 140 6.19 -27.12 11.95
C ASN A 140 6.91 -26.70 10.67
N ALA A 141 6.17 -26.47 9.58
CA ALA A 141 6.68 -25.90 8.34
C ALA A 141 6.74 -24.39 8.47
N VAL A 142 7.92 -23.79 8.28
CA VAL A 142 8.12 -22.35 8.46
C VAL A 142 8.36 -21.68 7.13
N ILE A 143 7.52 -20.68 6.79
CA ILE A 143 7.65 -19.87 5.59
C ILE A 143 7.83 -18.40 5.99
N ALA A 144 8.95 -17.82 5.57
CA ALA A 144 9.25 -16.41 5.79
C ALA A 144 8.97 -15.57 4.55
N GLY A 145 8.64 -14.28 4.75
CA GLY A 145 8.45 -13.33 3.65
C GLY A 145 8.61 -11.88 4.11
N HIS A 146 8.96 -11.00 3.19
CA HIS A 146 9.08 -9.58 3.49
C HIS A 146 7.71 -8.93 3.77
N ARG A 147 7.67 -8.03 4.77
CA ARG A 147 6.47 -7.25 5.14
C ARG A 147 6.05 -6.26 4.07
N ASP A 148 6.97 -5.87 3.19
CA ASP A 148 6.76 -4.82 2.19
C ASP A 148 6.38 -5.41 0.81
N THR A 149 6.40 -6.74 0.66
CA THR A 149 6.08 -7.43 -0.59
C THR A 149 5.05 -8.55 -0.36
N PHE A 150 5.47 -9.81 -0.40
CA PHE A 150 4.56 -10.96 -0.39
C PHE A 150 3.73 -11.06 0.90
N PHE A 151 4.31 -10.76 2.05
CA PHE A 151 3.62 -10.83 3.32
C PHE A 151 3.11 -9.47 3.83
N GLY A 152 2.96 -8.49 2.92
CA GLY A 152 2.49 -7.14 3.25
C GLY A 152 1.11 -7.06 3.91
N HIS A 153 0.32 -8.12 3.82
CA HIS A 153 -1.04 -8.15 4.34
C HIS A 153 -1.36 -9.34 5.23
N ILE A 154 -0.36 -10.10 5.72
CA ILE A 154 -0.63 -11.26 6.59
C ILE A 154 -1.19 -10.86 7.96
N ASP A 155 -1.06 -9.61 8.35
CA ASP A 155 -1.72 -9.01 9.52
C ASP A 155 -3.25 -9.02 9.45
N ARG A 156 -3.81 -9.16 8.24
CA ARG A 156 -5.27 -9.25 8.02
C ARG A 156 -5.84 -10.64 8.22
N LEU A 157 -4.98 -11.65 8.38
CA LEU A 157 -5.42 -13.03 8.63
C LEU A 157 -6.07 -13.14 10.01
N ARG A 158 -7.13 -13.90 10.07
CA ARG A 158 -7.94 -14.15 11.27
C ARG A 158 -8.01 -15.63 11.57
N TYR A 159 -8.36 -15.96 12.80
CA TYR A 159 -8.71 -17.31 13.19
C TYR A 159 -9.75 -17.90 12.22
N GLY A 160 -9.51 -19.12 11.74
CA GLY A 160 -10.40 -19.82 10.81
C GLY A 160 -10.14 -19.54 9.32
N ASP A 161 -9.27 -18.58 8.96
CA ASP A 161 -8.92 -18.34 7.55
C ASP A 161 -8.11 -19.50 6.96
N ASP A 162 -8.38 -19.80 5.68
CA ASP A 162 -7.70 -20.88 4.96
C ASP A 162 -6.39 -20.43 4.33
N ILE A 163 -5.41 -21.31 4.43
CA ILE A 163 -4.12 -21.24 3.72
C ILE A 163 -3.93 -22.55 2.97
N TYR A 164 -3.67 -22.48 1.68
CA TYR A 164 -3.44 -23.63 0.82
C TYR A 164 -1.98 -23.69 0.40
N VAL A 165 -1.38 -24.87 0.58
CA VAL A 165 -0.03 -25.16 0.07
C VAL A 165 -0.15 -26.31 -0.91
N LEU A 166 0.35 -26.12 -2.14
CA LEU A 166 0.45 -27.17 -3.15
C LEU A 166 1.90 -27.58 -3.26
N LYS A 167 2.16 -28.86 -3.10
CA LYS A 167 3.48 -29.48 -3.25
C LYS A 167 3.31 -30.93 -3.72
N GLY A 168 4.14 -31.38 -4.65
CA GLY A 168 4.10 -32.75 -5.13
C GLY A 168 2.71 -33.21 -5.60
N GLY A 169 1.89 -32.33 -6.24
CA GLY A 169 0.55 -32.65 -6.70
C GLY A 169 -0.54 -32.66 -5.65
N LYS A 170 -0.18 -32.56 -4.40
CA LYS A 170 -1.12 -32.58 -3.29
C LYS A 170 -1.40 -31.19 -2.81
N GLN A 171 -2.65 -30.93 -2.49
CA GLN A 171 -3.06 -29.67 -1.86
C GLN A 171 -3.27 -29.88 -0.36
N PHE A 172 -2.52 -29.16 0.43
CA PHE A 172 -2.60 -29.14 1.88
C PHE A 172 -3.37 -27.91 2.32
N ARG A 173 -4.49 -28.13 3.01
CA ARG A 173 -5.30 -27.06 3.58
C ARG A 173 -4.94 -26.87 5.04
N TYR A 174 -4.43 -25.68 5.36
CA TYR A 174 -4.19 -25.23 6.72
C TYR A 174 -5.24 -24.21 7.13
N VAL A 175 -5.61 -24.22 8.41
CA VAL A 175 -6.54 -23.25 9.00
C VAL A 175 -5.82 -22.45 10.06
N VAL A 176 -5.89 -21.13 9.98
CA VAL A 176 -5.26 -20.21 10.93
C VAL A 176 -5.82 -20.45 12.33
N THR A 177 -4.93 -20.71 13.29
CA THR A 177 -5.26 -20.95 14.70
C THR A 177 -4.83 -19.80 15.61
N GLY A 178 -4.02 -18.88 15.12
CA GLY A 178 -3.61 -17.72 15.89
C GLY A 178 -2.59 -16.84 15.20
N ARG A 179 -2.38 -15.67 15.77
CA ARG A 179 -1.29 -14.77 15.41
C ARG A 179 -0.74 -14.09 16.64
N ARG A 180 0.56 -13.80 16.63
CA ARG A 180 1.23 -13.10 17.72
C ARG A 180 2.40 -12.27 17.19
N VAL A 181 2.80 -11.26 17.94
CA VAL A 181 4.02 -10.50 17.69
C VAL A 181 5.05 -10.93 18.74
N VAL A 182 6.25 -11.24 18.27
CA VAL A 182 7.36 -11.68 19.11
C VAL A 182 8.62 -10.86 18.83
N GLU A 183 9.58 -10.90 19.71
CA GLU A 183 10.91 -10.33 19.48
C GLU A 183 11.64 -11.07 18.35
N SER A 184 12.55 -10.39 17.66
CA SER A 184 13.23 -10.99 16.49
C SER A 184 14.14 -12.17 16.83
N ASN A 185 14.53 -12.34 18.08
CA ASN A 185 15.35 -13.43 18.61
C ASN A 185 14.55 -14.55 19.29
N ASP A 186 13.20 -14.47 19.26
CA ASP A 186 12.36 -15.52 19.82
C ASP A 186 12.33 -16.73 18.89
N LEU A 187 13.14 -17.76 19.22
CA LEU A 187 13.19 -19.02 18.47
C LEU A 187 12.09 -20.00 18.84
N SER A 188 11.24 -19.70 19.83
CA SER A 188 10.13 -20.58 20.24
C SER A 188 9.14 -20.84 19.09
N VAL A 189 9.06 -19.91 18.13
CA VAL A 189 8.21 -20.00 16.94
C VAL A 189 8.67 -21.07 15.92
N LEU A 190 9.91 -21.53 16.05
CA LEU A 190 10.52 -22.51 15.16
C LEU A 190 10.46 -23.93 15.73
N ARG A 191 9.91 -24.10 16.94
CA ARG A 191 9.85 -25.43 17.58
C ARG A 191 9.10 -26.43 16.71
N ALA A 192 9.64 -27.64 16.65
CA ALA A 192 8.97 -28.77 16.04
C ALA A 192 7.67 -29.07 16.80
N THR A 193 6.62 -29.46 16.08
CA THR A 193 5.33 -29.89 16.61
C THR A 193 5.07 -31.33 16.20
N GLN A 194 4.20 -32.03 16.91
CA GLN A 194 3.81 -33.39 16.52
C GLN A 194 2.78 -33.38 15.38
N ASP A 195 1.87 -32.42 15.41
CA ASP A 195 0.89 -32.19 14.37
C ASP A 195 1.47 -31.37 13.20
N GLY A 196 0.89 -31.52 12.01
CA GLY A 196 1.22 -30.69 10.87
C GLY A 196 0.84 -29.22 11.12
N GLU A 197 1.83 -28.36 11.25
CA GLU A 197 1.67 -26.93 11.50
C GLU A 197 2.37 -26.13 10.41
N LEU A 198 1.82 -24.96 10.08
CA LEU A 198 2.40 -23.98 9.18
C LEU A 198 2.56 -22.65 9.93
N THR A 199 3.79 -22.19 10.01
CA THR A 199 4.13 -20.90 10.62
C THR A 199 4.57 -19.92 9.53
N LEU A 200 3.82 -18.81 9.36
CA LEU A 200 4.21 -17.69 8.50
C LEU A 200 4.90 -16.62 9.35
N ILE A 201 6.05 -16.14 8.88
CA ILE A 201 6.87 -15.15 9.60
C ILE A 201 7.15 -13.94 8.72
N THR A 202 6.91 -12.74 9.26
CA THR A 202 7.34 -11.49 8.61
C THR A 202 7.85 -10.47 9.62
N CYS A 203 8.50 -9.44 9.13
CA CYS A 203 8.96 -8.31 9.95
C CYS A 203 7.78 -7.49 10.51
N TYR A 204 7.95 -6.96 11.74
CA TYR A 204 6.97 -6.08 12.40
C TYR A 204 7.67 -4.85 13.00
N PRO A 205 7.08 -3.63 12.96
CA PRO A 205 5.70 -3.32 12.57
C PRO A 205 5.46 -3.39 11.05
N MET A 206 4.20 -3.68 10.69
CA MET A 206 3.75 -3.66 9.30
C MET A 206 3.67 -2.22 8.78
N HIS A 207 3.87 -2.02 7.47
CA HIS A 207 3.72 -0.73 6.79
C HIS A 207 4.60 0.40 7.36
N ALA A 208 5.63 0.08 8.14
CA ALA A 208 6.56 1.04 8.70
C ALA A 208 7.86 1.10 7.89
N ILE A 209 8.42 2.31 7.76
CA ILE A 209 9.74 2.53 7.17
C ILE A 209 10.80 2.37 8.28
N GLY A 210 11.89 1.66 7.98
CA GLY A 210 13.02 1.52 8.89
C GLY A 210 13.10 0.18 9.64
N PRO A 211 13.77 0.13 10.80
CA PRO A 211 14.06 -1.09 11.52
C PRO A 211 12.81 -1.89 11.91
N ALA A 212 12.94 -3.21 11.94
CA ALA A 212 11.88 -4.13 12.34
C ALA A 212 12.37 -5.00 13.51
N PRO A 213 12.26 -4.51 14.76
CA PRO A 213 12.79 -5.23 15.93
C PRO A 213 12.00 -6.50 16.26
N ARG A 214 10.76 -6.61 15.78
CA ARG A 214 9.85 -7.72 16.08
C ARG A 214 9.45 -8.50 14.84
N ARG A 215 8.77 -9.62 15.05
CA ARG A 215 8.20 -10.47 14.00
C ARG A 215 6.71 -10.66 14.23
N LEU A 216 5.94 -10.57 13.16
CA LEU A 216 4.55 -11.03 13.15
C LEU A 216 4.54 -12.49 12.73
N ILE A 217 3.93 -13.31 13.55
CA ILE A 217 3.80 -14.76 13.41
C ILE A 217 2.33 -15.08 13.18
N VAL A 218 2.04 -15.87 12.17
CA VAL A 218 0.72 -16.48 11.95
C VAL A 218 0.90 -17.99 11.97
N VAL A 219 0.12 -18.66 12.81
CA VAL A 219 0.15 -20.12 12.99
C VAL A 219 -1.12 -20.71 12.42
N ALA A 220 -0.99 -21.78 11.65
CA ALA A 220 -2.10 -22.52 11.06
C ALA A 220 -1.88 -24.03 11.19
N LYS A 221 -2.95 -24.80 11.43
CA LYS A 221 -2.91 -26.25 11.56
C LYS A 221 -3.42 -26.94 10.30
N LEU A 222 -2.75 -28.02 9.92
CA LEU A 222 -3.18 -28.89 8.82
C LEU A 222 -4.55 -29.50 9.12
N LYS A 223 -5.47 -29.41 8.16
CA LYS A 223 -6.84 -29.91 8.29
C LYS A 223 -7.22 -30.95 7.25
N ALA A 224 -6.72 -30.83 6.03
CA ALA A 224 -7.04 -31.73 4.94
C ALA A 224 -5.90 -31.80 3.92
N VAL A 225 -5.81 -32.95 3.27
CA VAL A 225 -4.92 -33.25 2.14
C VAL A 225 -5.80 -33.72 0.98
N THR A 226 -5.71 -33.12 -0.18
CA THR A 226 -6.43 -33.44 -1.41
C THR A 226 -5.47 -33.56 -2.59
#